data_023baf9cc2cbd10c660ff5d3abfa017b
#
_entry.id   023baf9cc2cbd10c660ff5d3abfa017b
#
_cell.length_a   1.000
_cell.length_b   1.000
_cell.length_c   1.000
_cell.angle_alpha   90.00
_cell.angle_beta   90.00
_cell.angle_gamma   90.00
#
_symmetry.space_group_name_H-M   'P 1'
#
loop_
_entity.id
_entity.type
_entity.pdbx_description
1 polymer ?
#
loop_
_entity_poly.entity_id
_entity_poly.type
_entity_poly.pdbx_seq_one_letter_code
_entity_poly.pdbx_strand_id
1 'polypeptide(L)'
;MHQRDSQVLYSASLAAAAILLFSGCGSDSAPPPTVRAVDMGDYEVVLDWPKPLPDDDLSHDGWTWGSGAGAFPESPDKVWIAQRGEIELPPGAEPWVCACLLEPRRTNTGRRAYSDNEYFYDMRRHHIVFAVDSAGYAIEEWLQHDAYFTPPRGSGLGEIGRGPHKILQSPYDPERHIWIVDDDQHIISIFTNDGDLVKVMGERGVPGRGPNNFNRPTDIAWLPDGTFFVADGYVGTRVAKFDPGGNFIMDWGRSPVDPADPQPYEFWSVHSIGISNDRRTFVVDREHSRMQVFDENGTFLTMWPTGLYSQILGHTVTLDDYIWVADWTTDRLVKYDLEGRYILYIGGSGALPGKFDGVHQIEVDEEGNLYVTEVSNDRSQMFRPNPGADPARLVHRRVGQTPARFPQ
;
A
#
# COMPACT_ATOMS: atom_id res chain seq x y z
N MET A 1 -21.57 55.07 10.52
CA MET A 1 -21.62 55.86 9.27
C MET A 1 -20.62 55.22 8.32
N HIS A 2 -21.17 54.65 7.25
CA HIS A 2 -20.58 54.11 6.01
C HIS A 2 -19.63 52.91 6.05
N GLN A 3 -20.29 51.75 5.84
CA GLN A 3 -19.75 50.57 5.13
C GLN A 3 -19.25 50.92 3.72
N ARG A 4 -18.23 50.23 3.27
CA ARG A 4 -18.03 49.98 1.85
C ARG A 4 -17.65 48.49 1.68
N ASP A 5 -18.58 47.76 1.10
CA ASP A 5 -18.41 46.44 0.55
C ASP A 5 -17.51 46.52 -0.70
N SER A 6 -16.60 45.58 -0.80
CA SER A 6 -15.89 45.30 -2.05
C SER A 6 -16.10 43.83 -2.40
N GLN A 7 -17.07 43.59 -3.27
CA GLN A 7 -17.27 42.30 -3.92
C GLN A 7 -16.22 42.14 -5.04
N VAL A 8 -15.44 41.09 -4.98
CA VAL A 8 -14.60 40.63 -6.10
C VAL A 8 -15.36 39.51 -6.80
N LEU A 9 -15.81 39.78 -8.02
CA LEU A 9 -16.42 38.82 -8.92
C LEU A 9 -15.35 37.95 -9.56
N TYR A 10 -15.35 36.66 -9.27
CA TYR A 10 -14.62 35.65 -10.06
C TYR A 10 -15.56 35.14 -11.16
N SER A 11 -15.23 35.43 -12.41
CA SER A 11 -15.85 34.82 -13.58
C SER A 11 -15.35 33.39 -13.78
N ALA A 12 -16.23 32.41 -13.57
CA ALA A 12 -15.99 31.05 -13.92
C ALA A 12 -16.29 30.81 -15.41
N SER A 13 -15.30 30.46 -16.18
CA SER A 13 -15.49 30.00 -17.56
C SER A 13 -15.87 28.52 -17.53
N LEU A 14 -17.12 28.21 -17.79
CA LEU A 14 -17.63 26.88 -18.05
C LEU A 14 -17.27 26.48 -19.47
N ALA A 15 -16.36 25.49 -19.62
CA ALA A 15 -16.20 24.76 -20.88
C ALA A 15 -17.23 23.63 -20.90
N ALA A 16 -18.29 23.79 -21.67
CA ALA A 16 -19.28 22.75 -21.92
C ALA A 16 -18.72 21.75 -22.94
N ALA A 17 -18.48 20.51 -22.52
CA ALA A 17 -18.27 19.40 -23.43
C ALA A 17 -19.60 18.91 -23.95
N ALA A 18 -19.88 19.13 -25.23
CA ALA A 18 -21.08 18.64 -25.91
C ALA A 18 -20.93 17.13 -26.16
N ILE A 19 -21.76 16.33 -25.52
CA ILE A 19 -21.96 14.91 -25.87
C ILE A 19 -22.93 14.88 -27.06
N LEU A 20 -22.41 14.51 -28.21
CA LEU A 20 -23.22 14.22 -29.40
C LEU A 20 -23.72 12.77 -29.30
N LEU A 21 -25.00 12.61 -28.99
CA LEU A 21 -25.70 11.34 -29.14
C LEU A 21 -26.00 11.11 -30.64
N PHE A 22 -25.30 10.17 -31.25
CA PHE A 22 -25.68 9.64 -32.55
C PHE A 22 -26.52 8.37 -32.38
N SER A 23 -27.79 8.49 -32.68
CA SER A 23 -28.67 7.35 -32.91
C SER A 23 -28.46 6.87 -34.35
N GLY A 24 -27.82 5.72 -34.54
CA GLY A 24 -27.68 5.05 -35.83
C GLY A 24 -27.63 3.56 -35.62
N CYS A 25 -28.70 2.84 -36.05
CA CYS A 25 -28.70 1.42 -36.16
C CYS A 25 -27.71 0.97 -37.25
N GLY A 26 -26.61 0.39 -36.86
CA GLY A 26 -25.66 -0.30 -37.72
C GLY A 26 -24.79 -1.18 -36.85
N SER A 27 -24.86 -2.49 -37.05
CA SER A 27 -24.09 -3.50 -36.37
C SER A 27 -22.63 -3.55 -36.83
N ASP A 28 -21.89 -2.50 -36.55
CA ASP A 28 -20.43 -2.54 -36.56
C ASP A 28 -20.00 -2.22 -35.11
N SER A 29 -19.65 -3.25 -34.35
CA SER A 29 -19.00 -3.11 -33.06
C SER A 29 -17.67 -2.40 -33.31
N ALA A 30 -17.59 -1.10 -32.96
CA ALA A 30 -16.32 -0.41 -32.86
C ALA A 30 -15.41 -1.22 -31.92
N PRO A 31 -14.13 -1.42 -32.27
CA PRO A 31 -13.21 -2.04 -31.33
C PRO A 31 -13.25 -1.27 -30.00
N PRO A 32 -13.16 -1.96 -28.86
CA PRO A 32 -13.16 -1.31 -27.56
C PRO A 32 -12.08 -0.21 -27.55
N PRO A 33 -12.32 0.93 -26.88
CA PRO A 33 -11.35 1.99 -26.81
C PRO A 33 -10.05 1.42 -26.28
N THR A 34 -8.98 1.52 -27.06
CA THR A 34 -7.64 1.11 -26.64
C THR A 34 -7.28 2.01 -25.46
N VAL A 35 -7.32 1.48 -24.24
CA VAL A 35 -6.81 2.15 -23.06
C VAL A 35 -5.31 2.31 -23.28
N ARG A 36 -4.86 3.53 -23.57
CA ARG A 36 -3.44 3.80 -23.69
C ARG A 36 -2.86 3.85 -22.27
N ALA A 37 -1.94 2.94 -21.98
CA ALA A 37 -1.10 3.02 -20.80
C ALA A 37 -0.42 4.39 -20.74
N VAL A 38 -0.30 4.93 -19.52
CA VAL A 38 0.43 6.17 -19.31
C VAL A 38 1.90 5.84 -19.23
N ASP A 39 2.73 6.69 -19.88
CA ASP A 39 4.18 6.56 -19.82
C ASP A 39 4.67 6.76 -18.36
N MET A 40 5.30 5.71 -17.81
CA MET A 40 5.92 5.68 -16.50
C MET A 40 7.45 5.88 -16.59
N GLY A 41 7.93 6.43 -17.70
CA GLY A 41 9.35 6.66 -17.96
C GLY A 41 10.09 5.34 -18.21
N ASP A 42 10.82 4.87 -17.20
CA ASP A 42 11.65 3.66 -17.30
C ASP A 42 10.87 2.35 -17.07
N TYR A 43 9.54 2.43 -16.91
CA TYR A 43 8.65 1.29 -16.73
C TYR A 43 7.50 1.27 -17.74
N GLU A 44 7.13 0.07 -18.16
CA GLU A 44 5.89 -0.23 -18.90
C GLU A 44 4.89 -0.85 -17.91
N VAL A 45 3.66 -0.32 -17.87
CA VAL A 45 2.57 -0.93 -17.09
C VAL A 45 2.09 -2.21 -17.76
N VAL A 46 1.96 -3.28 -16.98
CA VAL A 46 1.35 -4.53 -17.47
C VAL A 46 -0.16 -4.39 -17.35
N LEU A 47 -0.82 -4.27 -18.51
CA LEU A 47 -2.28 -4.19 -18.56
C LEU A 47 -2.90 -5.53 -18.16
N ASP A 48 -4.08 -5.47 -17.53
CA ASP A 48 -4.83 -6.64 -17.06
C ASP A 48 -4.03 -7.52 -16.07
N TRP A 49 -3.30 -6.89 -15.18
CA TRP A 49 -2.66 -7.56 -14.05
C TRP A 49 -3.13 -6.92 -12.73
N PRO A 50 -3.65 -7.69 -11.79
CA PRO A 50 -4.04 -9.10 -11.89
C PRO A 50 -5.14 -9.31 -12.93
N LYS A 51 -5.29 -10.55 -13.44
CA LYS A 51 -6.42 -10.94 -14.28
C LYS A 51 -7.73 -10.80 -13.49
N PRO A 52 -8.88 -10.74 -14.16
CA PRO A 52 -10.18 -10.76 -13.47
C PRO A 52 -10.26 -11.88 -12.44
N LEU A 53 -11.09 -11.68 -11.43
CA LEU A 53 -11.37 -12.68 -10.39
C LEU A 53 -11.66 -14.05 -11.01
N PRO A 54 -11.06 -15.13 -10.48
CA PRO A 54 -11.37 -16.47 -10.94
C PRO A 54 -12.81 -16.84 -10.55
N ASP A 55 -13.48 -17.66 -11.35
CA ASP A 55 -14.74 -18.29 -10.94
C ASP A 55 -14.44 -19.40 -9.94
N ASP A 56 -15.06 -19.31 -8.80
CA ASP A 56 -15.04 -20.32 -7.74
C ASP A 56 -16.48 -20.75 -7.39
N ASP A 57 -16.78 -20.97 -6.12
CA ASP A 57 -18.15 -21.26 -5.64
C ASP A 57 -19.11 -20.05 -5.75
N LEU A 58 -18.58 -18.86 -6.02
CA LEU A 58 -19.32 -17.62 -6.24
C LEU A 58 -19.16 -17.15 -7.70
N SER A 59 -20.22 -16.60 -8.27
CA SER A 59 -20.10 -15.86 -9.53
C SER A 59 -19.40 -14.54 -9.30
N HIS A 60 -18.40 -14.25 -10.12
CA HIS A 60 -17.69 -12.98 -10.15
C HIS A 60 -18.13 -12.06 -11.30
N ASP A 61 -19.21 -12.42 -12.00
CA ASP A 61 -19.84 -11.54 -12.98
C ASP A 61 -20.19 -10.18 -12.35
N GLY A 62 -19.60 -9.12 -12.85
CA GLY A 62 -19.81 -7.77 -12.30
C GLY A 62 -19.02 -7.45 -11.04
N TRP A 63 -18.02 -8.24 -10.67
CA TRP A 63 -17.12 -7.99 -9.54
C TRP A 63 -15.67 -7.81 -10.00
N THR A 64 -14.88 -7.12 -9.20
CA THR A 64 -13.44 -6.92 -9.41
C THR A 64 -12.68 -6.91 -8.09
N TRP A 65 -11.36 -6.91 -8.19
CA TRP A 65 -10.46 -6.75 -7.06
C TRP A 65 -10.76 -5.46 -6.29
N GLY A 66 -10.52 -5.47 -5.00
CA GLY A 66 -10.76 -4.33 -4.13
C GLY A 66 -9.48 -3.60 -3.69
N SER A 67 -9.62 -2.83 -2.61
CA SER A 67 -8.56 -1.99 -2.06
C SER A 67 -7.29 -2.78 -1.76
N GLY A 68 -6.23 -2.53 -2.53
CA GLY A 68 -4.95 -3.20 -2.40
C GLY A 68 -4.21 -2.77 -1.13
N ALA A 69 -4.13 -3.67 -0.14
CA ALA A 69 -3.43 -3.43 1.11
C ALA A 69 -1.93 -3.69 0.97
N GLY A 70 -1.53 -4.76 0.30
CA GLY A 70 -0.13 -5.09 0.09
C GLY A 70 0.07 -6.10 -1.02
N ALA A 71 1.27 -6.10 -1.60
CA ALA A 71 1.76 -7.13 -2.50
C ALA A 71 3.19 -7.52 -2.10
N PHE A 72 3.51 -8.80 -2.18
CA PHE A 72 4.84 -9.32 -1.92
C PHE A 72 5.23 -10.35 -2.98
N PRO A 73 6.22 -10.06 -3.84
CA PRO A 73 6.71 -11.02 -4.81
C PRO A 73 7.63 -12.05 -4.13
N GLU A 74 7.14 -13.25 -3.96
CA GLU A 74 7.95 -14.40 -3.54
C GLU A 74 8.92 -14.79 -4.65
N SER A 75 8.44 -14.76 -5.88
CA SER A 75 9.19 -14.87 -7.13
C SER A 75 8.42 -14.11 -8.23
N PRO A 76 8.99 -13.94 -9.45
CA PRO A 76 8.26 -13.37 -10.57
C PRO A 76 6.98 -14.14 -10.94
N ASP A 77 6.96 -15.47 -10.70
CA ASP A 77 5.82 -16.34 -10.99
C ASP A 77 4.90 -16.59 -9.78
N LYS A 78 5.17 -15.96 -8.64
CA LYS A 78 4.30 -16.02 -7.46
C LYS A 78 4.36 -14.71 -6.69
N VAL A 79 3.29 -13.93 -6.81
CA VAL A 79 3.13 -12.65 -6.13
C VAL A 79 1.93 -12.72 -5.19
N TRP A 80 2.20 -12.69 -3.90
CA TRP A 80 1.17 -12.60 -2.87
C TRP A 80 0.53 -11.22 -2.88
N ILE A 81 -0.78 -11.19 -2.80
CA ILE A 81 -1.58 -9.97 -2.68
C ILE A 81 -2.48 -10.08 -1.45
N ALA A 82 -2.54 -9.01 -0.68
CA ALA A 82 -3.54 -8.80 0.36
C ALA A 82 -4.43 -7.62 -0.03
N GLN A 83 -5.73 -7.84 0.03
CA GLN A 83 -6.74 -6.83 -0.27
C GLN A 83 -7.83 -6.79 0.81
N ARG A 84 -8.74 -5.83 0.72
CA ARG A 84 -9.79 -5.63 1.73
C ARG A 84 -11.15 -6.22 1.33
N GLY A 85 -11.19 -6.94 0.21
CA GLY A 85 -12.40 -7.57 -0.33
C GLY A 85 -12.62 -7.18 -1.78
N GLU A 86 -13.66 -7.70 -2.38
CA GLU A 86 -14.05 -7.46 -3.77
C GLU A 86 -15.09 -6.35 -3.87
N ILE A 87 -15.12 -5.68 -5.01
CA ILE A 87 -16.01 -4.54 -5.28
C ILE A 87 -16.93 -4.87 -6.44
N GLU A 88 -18.22 -4.57 -6.27
CA GLU A 88 -19.20 -4.66 -7.34
C GLU A 88 -18.97 -3.57 -8.39
N LEU A 89 -18.89 -3.98 -9.65
CA LEU A 89 -18.77 -3.09 -10.79
C LEU A 89 -20.15 -2.54 -11.20
N PRO A 90 -20.25 -1.31 -11.63
CA PRO A 90 -21.47 -0.80 -12.24
C PRO A 90 -21.90 -1.63 -13.46
N PRO A 91 -23.19 -1.76 -13.74
CA PRO A 91 -23.67 -2.53 -14.88
C PRO A 91 -23.04 -2.12 -16.21
N GLY A 92 -22.44 -3.08 -16.91
CA GLY A 92 -21.80 -2.89 -18.21
C GLY A 92 -20.35 -2.40 -18.15
N ALA A 93 -19.75 -2.36 -16.96
CA ALA A 93 -18.31 -2.12 -16.80
C ALA A 93 -17.51 -3.40 -17.11
N GLU A 94 -16.35 -3.22 -17.71
CA GLU A 94 -15.41 -4.31 -17.94
C GLU A 94 -14.67 -4.67 -16.63
N PRO A 95 -14.42 -5.95 -16.34
CA PRO A 95 -13.85 -6.40 -15.05
C PRO A 95 -12.43 -5.91 -14.76
N TRP A 96 -11.71 -5.42 -15.76
CA TRP A 96 -10.39 -4.80 -15.60
C TRP A 96 -10.45 -3.29 -15.35
N VAL A 97 -11.63 -2.70 -15.46
CA VAL A 97 -11.79 -1.26 -15.17
C VAL A 97 -11.88 -1.09 -13.67
N CYS A 98 -10.94 -0.32 -13.12
CA CYS A 98 -11.02 0.11 -11.73
C CYS A 98 -12.40 0.73 -11.45
N ALA A 99 -13.08 0.23 -10.41
CA ALA A 99 -14.37 0.78 -9.98
C ALA A 99 -14.34 2.29 -9.71
N CYS A 100 -13.15 2.85 -9.48
CA CYS A 100 -12.92 4.28 -9.28
C CYS A 100 -13.22 5.14 -10.53
N LEU A 101 -13.24 4.56 -11.75
CA LEU A 101 -13.58 5.29 -12.99
C LEU A 101 -15.09 5.45 -13.20
N LEU A 102 -15.90 4.67 -12.50
CA LEU A 102 -17.28 4.41 -12.89
C LEU A 102 -18.32 5.09 -12.01
N GLU A 103 -17.93 5.62 -10.84
CA GLU A 103 -18.85 6.30 -9.92
C GLU A 103 -18.24 7.55 -9.31
N PRO A 104 -19.02 8.65 -9.18
CA PRO A 104 -18.60 9.83 -8.43
C PRO A 104 -18.79 9.61 -6.91
N ARG A 105 -18.30 8.51 -6.35
CA ARG A 105 -18.16 8.36 -4.88
C ARG A 105 -17.03 9.26 -4.34
N ARG A 106 -16.62 10.22 -5.12
CA ARG A 106 -15.57 11.16 -4.79
C ARG A 106 -16.14 12.32 -3.98
N THR A 107 -15.43 12.67 -2.93
CA THR A 107 -15.60 13.98 -2.29
C THR A 107 -15.42 15.12 -3.32
N ASN A 108 -15.83 16.33 -2.99
CA ASN A 108 -15.61 17.52 -3.83
C ASN A 108 -14.12 17.75 -4.21
N THR A 109 -13.18 17.03 -3.60
CA THR A 109 -11.75 17.04 -3.90
C THR A 109 -11.33 15.96 -4.88
N GLY A 110 -12.24 15.12 -5.35
CA GLY A 110 -11.95 14.01 -6.27
C GLY A 110 -11.36 12.77 -5.61
N ARG A 111 -11.16 12.76 -4.30
CA ARG A 111 -10.68 11.62 -3.51
C ARG A 111 -11.85 10.94 -2.81
N ARG A 112 -11.78 9.61 -2.66
CA ARG A 112 -12.73 8.90 -1.81
C ARG A 112 -12.60 9.38 -0.38
N ALA A 113 -13.74 9.66 0.27
CA ALA A 113 -13.76 10.02 1.68
C ALA A 113 -13.46 8.79 2.52
N TYR A 114 -12.23 8.63 2.95
CA TYR A 114 -11.83 7.60 3.91
C TYR A 114 -12.54 7.71 5.27
N SER A 115 -13.23 8.83 5.52
CA SER A 115 -13.97 9.06 6.76
C SER A 115 -15.29 8.29 6.84
N ASP A 116 -15.81 7.81 5.71
CA ASP A 116 -17.06 7.09 5.71
C ASP A 116 -16.77 5.60 5.82
N ASN A 117 -16.82 5.10 7.04
CA ASN A 117 -16.76 3.68 7.36
C ASN A 117 -17.71 2.82 6.51
N GLU A 118 -18.68 3.42 5.85
CA GLU A 118 -19.63 2.77 4.95
C GLU A 118 -18.95 2.12 3.74
N TYR A 119 -17.88 2.70 3.20
CA TYR A 119 -17.15 2.17 2.05
C TYR A 119 -16.67 0.71 2.23
N PHE A 120 -16.19 0.38 3.42
CA PHE A 120 -15.73 -0.99 3.72
C PHE A 120 -16.87 -1.98 3.94
N TYR A 121 -18.13 -1.55 3.96
CA TYR A 121 -19.29 -2.43 4.16
C TYR A 121 -19.89 -2.95 2.87
N ASP A 122 -19.66 -2.27 1.75
CA ASP A 122 -20.17 -2.65 0.44
C ASP A 122 -19.27 -3.67 -0.28
N MET A 123 -18.14 -4.04 0.34
CA MET A 123 -17.22 -5.03 -0.21
C MET A 123 -17.66 -6.45 0.14
N ARG A 124 -17.63 -7.35 -0.84
CA ARG A 124 -17.71 -8.79 -0.60
C ARG A 124 -16.40 -9.25 0.05
N ARG A 125 -16.49 -9.87 1.23
CA ARG A 125 -15.33 -10.33 2.01
C ARG A 125 -14.83 -11.65 1.48
N HIS A 126 -14.19 -11.60 0.30
CA HIS A 126 -13.71 -12.75 -0.42
C HIS A 126 -12.37 -12.42 -1.07
N HIS A 127 -11.52 -13.42 -1.32
CA HIS A 127 -10.17 -13.27 -1.85
C HIS A 127 -9.32 -12.24 -1.08
N ILE A 128 -9.32 -12.32 0.26
CA ILE A 128 -8.58 -11.35 1.09
C ILE A 128 -7.07 -11.53 0.96
N VAL A 129 -6.59 -12.78 0.87
CA VAL A 129 -5.19 -13.13 0.63
C VAL A 129 -5.13 -14.21 -0.45
N PHE A 130 -4.37 -13.92 -1.50
CA PHE A 130 -4.18 -14.81 -2.63
C PHE A 130 -2.82 -14.57 -3.28
N ALA A 131 -2.39 -15.47 -4.17
CA ALA A 131 -1.21 -15.28 -4.99
C ALA A 131 -1.55 -15.38 -6.47
N VAL A 132 -0.85 -14.59 -7.28
CA VAL A 132 -0.97 -14.58 -8.74
C VAL A 132 0.37 -14.89 -9.40
N ASP A 133 0.31 -15.45 -10.63
CA ASP A 133 1.49 -15.68 -11.46
C ASP A 133 1.93 -14.42 -12.21
N SER A 134 3.01 -14.52 -12.98
CA SER A 134 3.54 -13.43 -13.81
C SER A 134 2.60 -12.97 -14.92
N ALA A 135 1.60 -13.79 -15.30
CA ALA A 135 0.55 -13.43 -16.24
C ALA A 135 -0.68 -12.81 -15.53
N GLY A 136 -0.72 -12.84 -14.21
CA GLY A 136 -1.78 -12.26 -13.37
C GLY A 136 -2.90 -13.22 -12.98
N TYR A 137 -2.82 -14.50 -13.34
CA TYR A 137 -3.81 -15.49 -12.92
C TYR A 137 -3.65 -15.87 -11.46
N ALA A 138 -4.74 -15.98 -10.72
CA ALA A 138 -4.73 -16.52 -9.37
C ALA A 138 -4.27 -17.98 -9.41
N ILE A 139 -3.24 -18.30 -8.60
CA ILE A 139 -2.64 -19.63 -8.50
C ILE A 139 -2.74 -20.22 -7.11
N GLU A 140 -3.06 -19.38 -6.13
CA GLU A 140 -3.29 -19.79 -4.75
C GLU A 140 -4.26 -18.80 -4.08
N GLU A 141 -5.24 -19.31 -3.36
CA GLU A 141 -6.31 -18.52 -2.75
C GLU A 141 -6.54 -19.03 -1.33
N TRP A 142 -6.42 -18.13 -0.34
CA TRP A 142 -6.62 -18.50 1.07
C TRP A 142 -8.04 -18.19 1.56
N LEU A 143 -9.04 -18.67 0.83
CA LEU A 143 -10.46 -18.44 1.10
C LEU A 143 -10.87 -18.88 2.51
N GLN A 144 -10.24 -19.94 3.03
CA GLN A 144 -10.48 -20.43 4.40
C GLN A 144 -10.14 -19.38 5.47
N HIS A 145 -9.36 -18.35 5.12
CA HIS A 145 -8.96 -17.30 6.04
C HIS A 145 -9.71 -15.96 5.87
N ASP A 146 -10.62 -15.87 4.89
CA ASP A 146 -11.35 -14.61 4.66
C ASP A 146 -12.08 -14.12 5.92
N ALA A 147 -12.81 -15.00 6.59
CA ALA A 147 -13.48 -14.65 7.85
C ALA A 147 -12.52 -14.37 9.01
N TYR A 148 -11.29 -14.89 8.95
CA TYR A 148 -10.25 -14.59 9.93
C TYR A 148 -9.76 -13.14 9.80
N PHE A 149 -9.50 -12.68 8.58
CA PHE A 149 -9.03 -11.32 8.30
C PHE A 149 -10.14 -10.27 8.32
N THR A 150 -11.37 -10.66 8.12
CA THR A 150 -12.52 -9.74 8.06
C THR A 150 -13.61 -10.14 9.05
N PRO A 151 -13.33 -10.12 10.37
CA PRO A 151 -14.31 -10.49 11.37
C PRO A 151 -15.53 -9.58 11.28
N PRO A 152 -16.75 -10.11 11.62
CA PRO A 152 -17.95 -9.30 11.60
C PRO A 152 -17.83 -8.06 12.49
N ARG A 153 -18.38 -6.96 12.01
CA ARG A 153 -18.42 -5.71 12.78
C ARG A 153 -19.11 -5.94 14.14
N GLY A 154 -18.54 -5.36 15.19
CA GLY A 154 -19.06 -5.50 16.54
C GLY A 154 -18.76 -6.86 17.20
N SER A 155 -17.95 -7.71 16.56
CA SER A 155 -17.47 -8.97 17.14
C SER A 155 -16.48 -8.75 18.30
N GLY A 156 -15.93 -7.54 18.45
CA GLY A 156 -14.85 -7.23 19.39
C GLY A 156 -13.44 -7.65 18.90
N LEU A 157 -13.34 -8.20 17.67
CA LEU A 157 -12.08 -8.63 17.09
C LEU A 157 -11.42 -7.59 16.15
N GLY A 158 -12.09 -6.47 15.92
CA GLY A 158 -11.66 -5.33 15.14
C GLY A 158 -12.73 -4.26 15.16
N GLU A 159 -12.38 -3.03 14.82
CA GLU A 159 -13.32 -1.90 14.84
C GLU A 159 -14.24 -1.90 13.62
N ILE A 160 -13.67 -2.16 12.43
CA ILE A 160 -14.37 -2.05 11.15
C ILE A 160 -14.31 -3.32 10.29
N GLY A 161 -13.49 -4.32 10.66
CA GLY A 161 -13.34 -5.57 9.89
C GLY A 161 -12.83 -5.34 8.48
N ARG A 162 -11.85 -4.44 8.31
CA ARG A 162 -11.40 -4.01 6.97
C ARG A 162 -10.39 -4.95 6.33
N GLY A 163 -9.82 -5.90 7.07
CA GLY A 163 -8.82 -6.84 6.57
C GLY A 163 -7.38 -6.37 6.75
N PRO A 164 -6.42 -7.06 6.11
CA PRO A 164 -5.01 -6.85 6.31
C PRO A 164 -4.57 -5.44 5.90
N HIS A 165 -3.49 -4.99 6.56
CA HIS A 165 -2.80 -3.75 6.24
C HIS A 165 -1.57 -3.98 5.36
N LYS A 166 -0.83 -5.08 5.58
CA LYS A 166 0.39 -5.39 4.83
C LYS A 166 0.65 -6.89 4.78
N ILE A 167 1.29 -7.35 3.69
CA ILE A 167 1.79 -8.70 3.53
C ILE A 167 3.28 -8.66 3.24
N LEU A 168 4.06 -9.51 3.91
CA LEU A 168 5.51 -9.46 3.89
C LEU A 168 6.10 -10.87 4.08
N GLN A 169 7.38 -11.00 3.71
CA GLN A 169 8.20 -12.16 4.06
C GLN A 169 9.56 -11.67 4.55
N SER A 170 10.07 -12.27 5.62
CA SER A 170 11.42 -11.96 6.08
C SER A 170 12.45 -12.50 5.08
N PRO A 171 13.40 -11.69 4.60
CA PRO A 171 14.46 -12.17 3.73
C PRO A 171 15.45 -13.11 4.46
N TYR A 172 15.35 -13.20 5.77
CA TYR A 172 16.25 -13.98 6.64
C TYR A 172 15.59 -15.23 7.25
N ASP A 173 14.30 -15.46 6.94
CA ASP A 173 13.57 -16.63 7.38
C ASP A 173 13.78 -17.79 6.38
N PRO A 174 14.47 -18.88 6.78
CA PRO A 174 14.70 -20.03 5.89
C PRO A 174 13.42 -20.80 5.55
N GLU A 175 12.38 -20.71 6.39
CA GLU A 175 11.08 -21.35 6.15
C GLU A 175 10.15 -20.47 5.31
N ARG A 176 10.54 -19.21 5.06
CA ARG A 176 9.84 -18.26 4.19
C ARG A 176 8.38 -18.05 4.57
N HIS A 177 8.10 -17.95 5.87
CA HIS A 177 6.75 -17.66 6.36
C HIS A 177 6.20 -16.35 5.79
N ILE A 178 4.90 -16.35 5.56
CA ILE A 178 4.14 -15.17 5.16
C ILE A 178 3.67 -14.44 6.42
N TRP A 179 4.05 -13.18 6.54
CA TRP A 179 3.69 -12.31 7.65
C TRP A 179 2.60 -11.34 7.21
N ILE A 180 1.47 -11.32 7.92
CA ILE A 180 0.35 -10.44 7.62
C ILE A 180 0.10 -9.54 8.80
N VAL A 181 0.26 -8.23 8.58
CA VAL A 181 -0.05 -7.19 9.56
C VAL A 181 -1.52 -6.84 9.43
N ASP A 182 -2.25 -6.93 10.52
CA ASP A 182 -3.66 -6.53 10.60
C ASP A 182 -3.81 -5.45 11.68
N ASP A 183 -3.89 -4.20 11.22
CA ASP A 183 -3.97 -3.06 12.11
C ASP A 183 -5.32 -2.96 12.81
N ASP A 184 -6.39 -3.40 12.17
CA ASP A 184 -7.73 -3.33 12.73
C ASP A 184 -7.94 -4.34 13.87
N GLN A 185 -7.32 -5.52 13.77
CA GLN A 185 -7.34 -6.55 14.79
C GLN A 185 -6.19 -6.44 15.81
N HIS A 186 -5.28 -5.48 15.66
CA HIS A 186 -4.12 -5.25 16.53
C HIS A 186 -3.13 -6.43 16.58
N ILE A 187 -2.97 -7.19 15.49
CA ILE A 187 -2.15 -8.40 15.45
C ILE A 187 -1.22 -8.44 14.23
N ILE A 188 -0.25 -9.34 14.34
CA ILE A 188 0.56 -9.84 13.22
C ILE A 188 0.40 -11.35 13.18
N SER A 189 -0.05 -11.88 12.05
CA SER A 189 -0.24 -13.31 11.84
C SER A 189 0.86 -13.87 10.94
N ILE A 190 1.41 -15.01 11.30
CA ILE A 190 2.50 -15.67 10.61
C ILE A 190 1.98 -17.02 10.11
N PHE A 191 2.09 -17.25 8.80
CA PHE A 191 1.60 -18.46 8.13
C PHE A 191 2.74 -19.18 7.43
N THR A 192 2.62 -20.49 7.23
CA THR A 192 3.39 -21.19 6.23
C THR A 192 3.00 -20.75 4.82
N ASN A 193 3.79 -21.11 3.81
CA ASN A 193 3.42 -20.88 2.41
C ASN A 193 2.17 -21.69 1.97
N ASP A 194 1.82 -22.75 2.70
CA ASP A 194 0.62 -23.55 2.45
C ASP A 194 -0.63 -23.01 3.19
N GLY A 195 -0.49 -21.87 3.89
CA GLY A 195 -1.59 -21.19 4.58
C GLY A 195 -1.88 -21.71 5.99
N ASP A 196 -1.04 -22.56 6.57
CA ASP A 196 -1.20 -22.96 7.96
C ASP A 196 -0.76 -21.85 8.91
N LEU A 197 -1.60 -21.48 9.88
CA LEU A 197 -1.27 -20.48 10.89
C LEU A 197 -0.22 -21.00 11.87
N VAL A 198 0.98 -20.40 11.84
CA VAL A 198 2.11 -20.78 12.71
C VAL A 198 2.06 -20.01 14.03
N LYS A 199 1.82 -18.70 13.98
CA LYS A 199 1.87 -17.84 15.16
C LYS A 199 1.02 -16.57 14.98
N VAL A 200 0.49 -16.09 16.09
CA VAL A 200 -0.10 -14.75 16.19
C VAL A 200 0.70 -13.95 17.22
N MET A 201 1.12 -12.76 16.85
CA MET A 201 1.68 -11.76 17.76
C MET A 201 0.62 -10.69 18.00
N GLY A 202 0.52 -10.23 19.24
CA GLY A 202 -0.60 -9.41 19.69
C GLY A 202 -1.76 -10.26 20.20
N GLU A 203 -2.81 -9.60 20.69
CA GLU A 203 -4.06 -10.21 21.13
C GLU A 203 -5.20 -9.64 20.31
N ARG A 204 -5.91 -10.53 19.59
CA ARG A 204 -6.95 -10.11 18.64
C ARG A 204 -8.03 -9.24 19.29
N GLY A 205 -8.23 -8.05 18.72
CA GLY A 205 -9.20 -7.08 19.19
C GLY A 205 -8.83 -6.36 20.49
N VAL A 206 -7.61 -6.58 21.03
CA VAL A 206 -7.16 -5.98 22.27
C VAL A 206 -6.00 -5.02 22.03
N PRO A 207 -6.28 -3.72 21.84
CA PRO A 207 -5.25 -2.73 21.67
C PRO A 207 -4.42 -2.55 22.95
N GLY A 208 -3.12 -2.32 22.80
CA GLY A 208 -2.25 -2.05 23.95
C GLY A 208 -0.83 -1.68 23.55
N ARG A 209 -0.05 -1.29 24.57
CA ARG A 209 1.37 -0.95 24.42
C ARG A 209 2.28 -1.88 25.25
N GLY A 210 1.74 -2.99 25.71
CA GLY A 210 2.52 -4.00 26.42
C GLY A 210 3.48 -4.76 25.49
N PRO A 211 4.34 -5.63 26.06
CA PRO A 211 5.27 -6.43 25.26
C PRO A 211 4.57 -7.41 24.33
N ASN A 212 3.32 -7.78 24.60
CA ASN A 212 2.53 -8.74 23.85
C ASN A 212 1.29 -8.11 23.17
N ASN A 213 1.21 -6.79 23.08
CA ASN A 213 0.08 -6.09 22.47
C ASN A 213 0.57 -5.05 21.48
N PHE A 214 -0.24 -4.78 20.48
CA PHE A 214 -0.08 -3.67 19.56
C PHE A 214 -1.29 -2.74 19.62
N ASN A 215 -1.13 -1.53 19.09
CA ASN A 215 -2.24 -0.62 18.89
C ASN A 215 -2.25 -0.09 17.49
N ARG A 216 -2.78 -0.93 16.58
CA ARG A 216 -2.85 -0.74 15.13
C ARG A 216 -1.47 -0.76 14.46
N PRO A 217 -0.76 -1.92 14.47
CA PRO A 217 0.52 -2.10 13.80
C PRO A 217 0.37 -1.92 12.28
N THR A 218 1.42 -1.46 11.62
CA THR A 218 1.35 -1.06 10.21
C THR A 218 2.39 -1.71 9.33
N ASP A 219 3.61 -1.97 9.83
CA ASP A 219 4.72 -2.47 9.03
C ASP A 219 5.76 -3.23 9.85
N ILE A 220 6.64 -3.99 9.17
CA ILE A 220 7.72 -4.76 9.79
C ILE A 220 8.99 -4.62 8.97
N ALA A 221 10.14 -4.55 9.65
CA ALA A 221 11.46 -4.63 9.02
C ALA A 221 12.41 -5.52 9.83
N TRP A 222 13.31 -6.23 9.15
CA TRP A 222 14.19 -7.24 9.75
C TRP A 222 15.66 -6.87 9.64
N LEU A 223 16.43 -7.21 10.66
CA LEU A 223 17.90 -7.24 10.65
C LEU A 223 18.39 -8.62 10.16
N PRO A 224 19.65 -8.71 9.68
CA PRO A 224 20.23 -9.98 9.18
C PRO A 224 20.29 -11.12 10.20
N ASP A 225 20.26 -10.83 11.49
CA ASP A 225 20.23 -11.83 12.57
C ASP A 225 18.81 -12.34 12.89
N GLY A 226 17.80 -11.91 12.10
CA GLY A 226 16.40 -12.26 12.30
C GLY A 226 15.67 -11.41 13.33
N THR A 227 16.37 -10.54 14.06
CA THR A 227 15.74 -9.50 14.90
C THR A 227 14.88 -8.60 14.04
N PHE A 228 13.71 -8.19 14.52
CA PHE A 228 12.81 -7.35 13.73
C PHE A 228 12.16 -6.23 14.52
N PHE A 229 11.68 -5.26 13.78
CA PHE A 229 10.99 -4.09 14.29
C PHE A 229 9.58 -4.03 13.74
N VAL A 230 8.63 -3.67 14.60
CA VAL A 230 7.24 -3.43 14.24
C VAL A 230 6.95 -1.94 14.37
N ALA A 231 6.48 -1.34 13.28
CA ALA A 231 5.85 -0.03 13.30
C ALA A 231 4.47 -0.18 13.95
N ASP A 232 4.36 0.10 15.24
CA ASP A 232 3.10 0.01 16.00
C ASP A 232 2.41 1.38 15.95
N GLY A 233 1.68 1.63 14.87
CA GLY A 233 1.61 2.88 14.27
C GLY A 233 0.40 3.74 14.20
N TYR A 234 -0.80 3.36 13.80
CA TYR A 234 -1.90 4.36 13.74
C TYR A 234 -2.22 5.00 15.09
N VAL A 235 -2.10 4.23 16.19
CA VAL A 235 -2.39 4.71 17.54
C VAL A 235 -1.27 4.40 18.53
N GLY A 236 -0.50 3.34 18.31
CA GLY A 236 0.57 2.89 19.20
C GLY A 236 1.73 3.87 19.34
N THR A 237 1.99 4.70 18.33
CA THR A 237 3.01 5.78 18.34
C THR A 237 4.40 5.30 18.74
N ARG A 238 4.78 4.06 18.39
CA ARG A 238 6.07 3.47 18.74
C ARG A 238 6.64 2.57 17.65
N VAL A 239 7.92 2.31 17.76
CA VAL A 239 8.60 1.17 17.12
C VAL A 239 8.90 0.17 18.22
N ALA A 240 8.50 -1.08 18.05
CA ALA A 240 8.75 -2.17 18.97
C ALA A 240 9.74 -3.17 18.35
N LYS A 241 10.78 -3.56 19.11
CA LYS A 241 11.85 -4.49 18.67
C LYS A 241 11.64 -5.85 19.32
N PHE A 242 11.80 -6.89 18.50
CA PHE A 242 11.64 -8.29 18.90
C PHE A 242 12.86 -9.14 18.48
N ASP A 243 13.11 -10.22 19.21
CA ASP A 243 14.08 -11.23 18.81
C ASP A 243 13.51 -12.12 17.68
N PRO A 244 14.31 -12.99 17.03
CA PRO A 244 13.83 -13.88 15.97
C PRO A 244 12.70 -14.84 16.43
N GLY A 245 12.61 -15.12 17.71
CA GLY A 245 11.53 -15.92 18.31
C GLY A 245 10.24 -15.13 18.54
N GLY A 246 10.26 -13.79 18.30
CA GLY A 246 9.14 -12.90 18.54
C GLY A 246 8.95 -12.52 20.01
N ASN A 247 10.01 -12.61 20.82
CA ASN A 247 9.99 -12.09 22.18
C ASN A 247 10.36 -10.61 22.18
N PHE A 248 9.61 -9.82 22.94
CA PHE A 248 9.83 -8.38 23.05
C PHE A 248 11.20 -8.06 23.67
N ILE A 249 11.93 -7.15 23.03
CA ILE A 249 13.23 -6.65 23.53
C ILE A 249 13.07 -5.27 24.14
N MET A 250 12.56 -4.31 23.34
CA MET A 250 12.42 -2.92 23.73
C MET A 250 11.49 -2.17 22.78
N ASP A 251 11.10 -0.96 23.15
CA ASP A 251 10.43 -0.02 22.25
C ASP A 251 10.95 1.40 22.41
N TRP A 252 10.66 2.24 21.44
CA TRP A 252 10.85 3.70 21.53
C TRP A 252 9.74 4.42 20.77
N GLY A 253 9.59 5.69 21.09
CA GLY A 253 8.55 6.54 20.53
C GLY A 253 7.45 6.85 21.54
N ARG A 254 6.74 7.93 21.29
CA ARG A 254 5.61 8.42 22.09
C ARG A 254 4.74 9.35 21.26
N SER A 255 3.53 9.62 21.74
CA SER A 255 2.69 10.67 21.15
C SER A 255 3.33 12.04 21.34
N PRO A 256 3.13 12.99 20.43
CA PRO A 256 3.67 14.34 20.54
C PRO A 256 3.03 15.09 21.74
N VAL A 257 3.86 15.88 22.42
CA VAL A 257 3.39 16.80 23.47
C VAL A 257 2.71 18.00 22.80
N ASP A 258 3.34 18.55 21.77
CA ASP A 258 2.76 19.56 20.88
C ASP A 258 2.73 19.02 19.45
N PRO A 259 1.56 18.70 18.92
CA PRO A 259 1.44 18.22 17.53
C PRO A 259 1.92 19.21 16.46
N ALA A 260 2.00 20.51 16.78
CA ALA A 260 2.49 21.54 15.86
C ALA A 260 4.03 21.67 15.85
N ASP A 261 4.72 21.17 16.90
CA ASP A 261 6.18 21.17 17.03
C ASP A 261 6.69 19.83 17.57
N PRO A 262 6.52 18.73 16.81
CA PRO A 262 6.85 17.38 17.26
C PRO A 262 8.37 17.18 17.35
N GLN A 263 8.84 16.75 18.51
CA GLN A 263 10.24 16.53 18.81
C GLN A 263 10.74 15.16 18.35
N PRO A 264 12.04 14.84 18.36
CA PRO A 264 12.56 13.49 18.18
C PRO A 264 11.87 12.49 19.12
N TYR A 265 11.67 11.25 18.63
CA TYR A 265 10.87 10.19 19.29
C TYR A 265 9.37 10.46 19.39
N GLU A 266 8.86 11.59 18.96
CA GLU A 266 7.43 11.85 18.94
C GLU A 266 6.86 11.47 17.58
N PHE A 267 5.77 10.70 17.59
CA PHE A 267 5.09 10.21 16.41
C PHE A 267 3.60 10.49 16.52
N TRP A 268 3.01 10.94 15.43
CA TRP A 268 1.55 10.91 15.33
C TRP A 268 1.10 9.54 14.81
N SER A 269 1.69 9.10 13.68
CA SER A 269 1.40 7.79 13.11
C SER A 269 2.67 7.17 12.53
N VAL A 270 3.16 6.12 13.17
CA VAL A 270 4.26 5.30 12.64
C VAL A 270 3.70 4.40 11.57
N HIS A 271 3.83 4.79 10.27
CA HIS A 271 3.10 4.08 9.22
C HIS A 271 3.94 3.10 8.42
N SER A 272 5.23 3.30 8.32
CA SER A 272 6.13 2.37 7.64
C SER A 272 7.53 2.40 8.26
N ILE A 273 8.26 1.29 8.15
CA ILE A 273 9.60 1.10 8.69
C ILE A 273 10.49 0.35 7.70
N GLY A 274 11.74 0.77 7.56
CA GLY A 274 12.74 0.12 6.72
C GLY A 274 14.12 0.18 7.33
N ILE A 275 15.00 -0.72 6.90
CA ILE A 275 16.38 -0.82 7.40
C ILE A 275 17.34 -0.73 6.22
N SER A 276 18.40 0.09 6.36
CA SER A 276 19.46 0.23 5.37
C SER A 276 20.58 -0.82 5.56
N ASN A 277 21.48 -0.92 4.55
CA ASN A 277 22.62 -1.83 4.61
C ASN A 277 23.56 -1.53 5.80
N ASP A 278 23.64 -0.28 6.24
CA ASP A 278 24.41 0.16 7.41
C ASP A 278 23.59 0.08 8.73
N ARG A 279 22.44 -0.62 8.71
CA ARG A 279 21.58 -0.94 9.88
C ARG A 279 20.90 0.28 10.50
N ARG A 280 20.79 1.40 9.79
CA ARG A 280 19.93 2.51 10.19
C ARG A 280 18.47 2.13 9.99
N THR A 281 17.62 2.52 10.93
CA THR A 281 16.18 2.29 10.91
C THR A 281 15.46 3.57 10.49
N PHE A 282 14.76 3.53 9.37
CA PHE A 282 14.00 4.64 8.81
C PHE A 282 12.52 4.46 9.16
N VAL A 283 11.94 5.45 9.83
CA VAL A 283 10.59 5.38 10.38
C VAL A 283 9.75 6.55 9.86
N VAL A 284 8.68 6.22 9.14
CA VAL A 284 7.74 7.22 8.62
C VAL A 284 6.82 7.71 9.73
N ASP A 285 6.83 9.01 9.99
CA ASP A 285 5.86 9.73 10.81
C ASP A 285 4.89 10.46 9.88
N ARG A 286 3.83 9.74 9.48
CA ARG A 286 2.97 10.08 8.33
C ARG A 286 2.34 11.45 8.45
N GLU A 287 1.62 11.73 9.51
CA GLU A 287 0.87 12.97 9.70
C GLU A 287 1.78 14.18 9.95
N HIS A 288 2.99 13.97 10.44
CA HIS A 288 4.00 15.02 10.55
C HIS A 288 4.82 15.20 9.28
N SER A 289 4.53 14.42 8.21
CA SER A 289 5.21 14.52 6.90
C SER A 289 6.73 14.47 7.02
N ARG A 290 7.25 13.52 7.82
CA ARG A 290 8.69 13.38 8.06
C ARG A 290 9.14 11.93 8.18
N MET A 291 10.43 11.72 7.95
CA MET A 291 11.16 10.50 8.28
C MET A 291 12.01 10.75 9.52
N GLN A 292 11.96 9.88 10.51
CA GLN A 292 12.91 9.85 11.61
C GLN A 292 13.87 8.66 11.43
N VAL A 293 15.14 8.86 11.69
CA VAL A 293 16.20 7.86 11.50
C VAL A 293 16.83 7.53 12.84
N PHE A 294 16.95 6.23 13.10
CA PHE A 294 17.52 5.69 14.34
C PHE A 294 18.61 4.68 14.02
N ASP A 295 19.47 4.37 15.00
CA ASP A 295 20.27 3.15 14.93
C ASP A 295 19.41 1.91 15.28
N GLU A 296 19.99 0.73 15.15
CA GLU A 296 19.32 -0.54 15.48
C GLU A 296 18.96 -0.71 16.96
N ASN A 297 19.44 0.15 17.85
CA ASN A 297 19.16 0.18 19.29
C ASN A 297 18.14 1.27 19.66
N GLY A 298 17.54 1.94 18.66
CA GLY A 298 16.55 2.98 18.86
C GLY A 298 17.13 4.32 19.25
N THR A 299 18.47 4.54 19.12
CA THR A 299 19.07 5.86 19.32
C THR A 299 18.73 6.77 18.16
N PHE A 300 18.16 7.94 18.42
CA PHE A 300 17.87 8.93 17.40
C PHE A 300 19.15 9.45 16.73
N LEU A 301 19.18 9.43 15.40
CA LEU A 301 20.30 9.92 14.60
C LEU A 301 19.98 11.25 13.91
N THR A 302 18.89 11.29 13.18
CA THR A 302 18.45 12.48 12.42
C THR A 302 16.97 12.37 12.04
N MET A 303 16.41 13.43 11.48
CA MET A 303 15.11 13.44 10.82
C MET A 303 15.09 14.46 9.69
N TRP A 304 14.21 14.25 8.72
CA TRP A 304 14.03 15.14 7.58
C TRP A 304 12.58 15.13 7.07
N PRO A 305 12.09 16.26 6.50
CA PRO A 305 10.73 16.33 5.99
C PRO A 305 10.60 15.55 4.67
N THR A 306 9.49 14.85 4.46
CA THR A 306 9.17 14.12 3.22
C THR A 306 8.47 15.00 2.18
N GLY A 307 8.16 16.24 2.51
CA GLY A 307 7.47 17.20 1.66
C GLY A 307 6.35 17.91 2.43
N LEU A 308 5.88 19.02 1.88
CA LEU A 308 4.80 19.77 2.51
C LEU A 308 3.49 18.97 2.42
N TYR A 309 2.94 18.59 3.57
CA TYR A 309 1.75 17.73 3.70
C TYR A 309 1.87 16.35 3.05
N SER A 310 3.09 15.87 2.79
CA SER A 310 3.32 14.54 2.23
C SER A 310 2.91 13.46 3.23
N GLN A 311 2.01 12.57 2.82
CA GLN A 311 1.57 11.42 3.61
C GLN A 311 2.12 10.14 2.99
N ILE A 312 3.20 9.65 3.55
CA ILE A 312 3.82 8.41 3.09
C ILE A 312 3.04 7.22 3.68
N LEU A 313 2.49 6.37 2.82
CA LEU A 313 1.80 5.14 3.23
C LEU A 313 2.72 3.93 3.25
N GLY A 314 3.76 3.91 2.45
CA GLY A 314 4.75 2.84 2.44
C GLY A 314 6.10 3.34 1.98
N HIS A 315 7.15 2.66 2.37
CA HIS A 315 8.46 2.88 1.79
C HIS A 315 9.28 1.59 1.76
N THR A 316 10.29 1.58 0.92
CA THR A 316 11.32 0.53 0.90
C THR A 316 12.70 1.17 0.89
N VAL A 317 13.59 0.65 1.72
CA VAL A 317 15.03 0.97 1.66
C VAL A 317 15.68 -0.08 0.78
N THR A 318 16.29 0.35 -0.29
CA THR A 318 16.75 -0.54 -1.37
C THR A 318 18.23 -0.88 -1.26
N LEU A 319 18.63 -1.96 -1.92
CA LEU A 319 20.00 -2.50 -1.90
C LEU A 319 21.06 -1.52 -2.43
N ASP A 320 20.66 -0.54 -3.23
CA ASP A 320 21.50 0.52 -3.78
C ASP A 320 21.57 1.78 -2.88
N ASP A 321 21.14 1.65 -1.61
CA ASP A 321 21.15 2.70 -0.59
C ASP A 321 20.31 3.93 -0.94
N TYR A 322 19.12 3.70 -1.51
CA TYR A 322 18.09 4.71 -1.68
C TYR A 322 16.81 4.33 -0.91
N ILE A 323 15.95 5.32 -0.78
CA ILE A 323 14.62 5.16 -0.17
C ILE A 323 13.58 5.52 -1.23
N TRP A 324 12.70 4.58 -1.54
CA TRP A 324 11.51 4.86 -2.33
C TRP A 324 10.29 4.92 -1.42
N VAL A 325 9.52 5.98 -1.53
CA VAL A 325 8.32 6.21 -0.74
C VAL A 325 7.08 6.24 -1.63
N ALA A 326 6.00 5.63 -1.14
CA ALA A 326 4.66 5.74 -1.69
C ALA A 326 3.98 6.97 -1.07
N ASP A 327 4.00 8.10 -1.77
CA ASP A 327 3.41 9.36 -1.31
C ASP A 327 1.95 9.47 -1.79
N TRP A 328 1.03 9.23 -0.86
CA TRP A 328 -0.40 9.33 -1.11
C TRP A 328 -0.86 10.75 -1.47
N THR A 329 -0.22 11.77 -0.94
CA THR A 329 -0.64 13.16 -1.17
C THR A 329 -0.43 13.59 -2.62
N THR A 330 0.66 13.12 -3.24
CA THR A 330 1.02 13.44 -4.62
C THR A 330 0.75 12.31 -5.60
N ASP A 331 0.35 11.11 -5.10
CA ASP A 331 0.17 9.88 -5.88
C ASP A 331 1.42 9.53 -6.71
N ARG A 332 2.57 9.54 -6.05
CA ARG A 332 3.88 9.31 -6.65
C ARG A 332 4.71 8.32 -5.86
N LEU A 333 5.59 7.65 -6.57
CA LEU A 333 6.72 6.97 -5.96
C LEU A 333 7.91 7.94 -6.02
N VAL A 334 8.42 8.32 -4.87
CA VAL A 334 9.48 9.34 -4.77
C VAL A 334 10.76 8.70 -4.25
N LYS A 335 11.89 8.96 -4.94
CA LYS A 335 13.22 8.48 -4.57
C LYS A 335 13.98 9.53 -3.78
N TYR A 336 14.51 9.14 -2.63
CA TYR A 336 15.43 9.90 -1.80
C TYR A 336 16.73 9.13 -1.58
N ASP A 337 17.83 9.82 -1.30
CA ASP A 337 18.97 9.15 -0.69
C ASP A 337 18.76 8.95 0.82
N LEU A 338 19.72 8.27 1.48
CA LEU A 338 19.60 7.96 2.91
C LEU A 338 19.70 9.21 3.81
N GLU A 339 20.11 10.37 3.29
CA GLU A 339 20.13 11.66 3.97
C GLU A 339 18.87 12.51 3.71
N GLY A 340 17.90 11.96 2.96
CA GLY A 340 16.63 12.63 2.67
C GLY A 340 16.69 13.64 1.53
N ARG A 341 17.75 13.63 0.72
CA ARG A 341 17.80 14.47 -0.48
C ARG A 341 16.95 13.85 -1.59
N TYR A 342 16.04 14.65 -2.12
CA TYR A 342 15.21 14.27 -3.25
C TYR A 342 16.06 13.97 -4.50
N ILE A 343 15.74 12.86 -5.17
CA ILE A 343 16.41 12.45 -6.43
C ILE A 343 15.46 12.59 -7.62
N LEU A 344 14.35 11.84 -7.62
CA LEU A 344 13.35 11.83 -8.69
C LEU A 344 12.00 11.28 -8.19
N TYR A 345 11.00 11.33 -9.03
CA TYR A 345 9.75 10.60 -8.81
C TYR A 345 9.26 9.95 -10.12
N ILE A 346 8.38 8.96 -9.97
CA ILE A 346 7.61 8.35 -11.05
C ILE A 346 6.13 8.30 -10.67
N GLY A 347 5.23 8.19 -11.67
CA GLY A 347 3.79 8.15 -11.47
C GLY A 347 3.15 9.53 -11.36
N GLY A 348 1.96 9.56 -10.81
CA GLY A 348 1.13 10.76 -10.62
C GLY A 348 -0.35 10.42 -10.60
N SER A 349 -1.17 11.35 -10.12
CA SER A 349 -2.60 11.14 -9.82
C SER A 349 -3.42 10.72 -11.04
N GLY A 350 -4.30 9.76 -10.81
CA GLY A 350 -5.33 9.34 -11.75
C GLY A 350 -5.69 7.87 -11.62
N ALA A 351 -6.71 7.46 -12.39
CA ALA A 351 -7.24 6.11 -12.38
C ALA A 351 -6.83 5.27 -13.60
N LEU A 352 -6.22 5.87 -14.63
CA LEU A 352 -5.72 5.11 -15.78
C LEU A 352 -4.56 4.20 -15.38
N PRO A 353 -4.33 3.08 -16.07
CA PRO A 353 -3.13 2.27 -15.88
C PRO A 353 -1.85 3.11 -15.94
N GLY A 354 -0.94 2.92 -14.98
CA GLY A 354 0.26 3.73 -14.81
C GLY A 354 0.06 5.05 -14.05
N LYS A 355 -1.17 5.38 -13.67
CA LYS A 355 -1.49 6.45 -12.71
C LYS A 355 -1.85 5.86 -11.38
N PHE A 356 -1.81 6.67 -10.32
CA PHE A 356 -2.04 6.24 -8.96
C PHE A 356 -3.11 7.07 -8.25
N ASP A 357 -3.81 6.43 -7.31
CA ASP A 357 -4.58 7.08 -6.25
C ASP A 357 -4.51 6.23 -5.00
N GLY A 358 -3.86 6.76 -3.98
CA GLY A 358 -3.68 6.06 -2.72
C GLY A 358 -2.61 4.96 -2.77
N VAL A 359 -1.45 5.25 -3.37
CA VAL A 359 -0.29 4.33 -3.34
C VAL A 359 0.02 3.89 -1.91
N HIS A 360 0.17 2.57 -1.69
CA HIS A 360 0.26 2.02 -0.34
C HIS A 360 1.53 1.21 -0.10
N GLN A 361 1.74 0.10 -0.81
CA GLN A 361 2.95 -0.71 -0.73
C GLN A 361 3.63 -0.78 -2.09
N ILE A 362 4.97 -0.84 -2.06
CA ILE A 362 5.84 -1.01 -3.23
C ILE A 362 6.82 -2.15 -2.96
N GLU A 363 6.91 -3.07 -3.91
CA GLU A 363 7.86 -4.20 -3.86
C GLU A 363 8.40 -4.50 -5.25
N VAL A 364 9.55 -5.17 -5.31
CA VAL A 364 10.22 -5.53 -6.56
C VAL A 364 10.68 -6.99 -6.52
N ASP A 365 10.44 -7.71 -7.61
CA ASP A 365 10.88 -9.10 -7.77
C ASP A 365 12.33 -9.23 -8.30
N GLU A 366 12.75 -10.46 -8.57
CA GLU A 366 14.11 -10.77 -9.05
C GLU A 366 14.37 -10.32 -10.49
N GLU A 367 13.34 -10.06 -11.28
CA GLU A 367 13.44 -9.56 -12.66
C GLU A 367 13.32 -8.04 -12.72
N GLY A 368 13.12 -7.38 -11.56
CA GLY A 368 12.96 -5.94 -11.46
C GLY A 368 11.54 -5.46 -11.75
N ASN A 369 10.57 -6.37 -11.85
CA ASN A 369 9.17 -5.97 -11.97
C ASN A 369 8.73 -5.30 -10.67
N LEU A 370 8.10 -4.14 -10.81
CA LEU A 370 7.60 -3.31 -9.71
C LEU A 370 6.12 -3.59 -9.48
N TYR A 371 5.75 -3.87 -8.26
CA TYR A 371 4.38 -4.08 -7.81
C TYR A 371 3.96 -2.92 -6.91
N VAL A 372 2.81 -2.33 -7.22
CA VAL A 372 2.27 -1.18 -6.48
C VAL A 372 0.82 -1.46 -6.12
N THR A 373 0.49 -1.39 -4.84
CA THR A 373 -0.89 -1.50 -4.37
C THR A 373 -1.48 -0.12 -4.13
N GLU A 374 -2.77 0.02 -4.38
CA GLU A 374 -3.51 1.27 -4.27
C GLU A 374 -4.77 1.08 -3.45
N VAL A 375 -4.89 1.86 -2.38
CA VAL A 375 -6.04 1.77 -1.49
C VAL A 375 -7.24 2.59 -1.96
N SER A 376 -7.04 3.61 -2.79
CA SER A 376 -8.13 4.48 -3.28
C SER A 376 -8.59 4.12 -4.69
N ASN A 377 -7.71 3.54 -5.52
CA ASN A 377 -8.06 3.00 -6.83
C ASN A 377 -8.54 1.55 -6.76
N ASP A 378 -8.52 0.92 -5.58
CA ASP A 378 -8.99 -0.46 -5.38
C ASP A 378 -8.33 -1.45 -6.33
N ARG A 379 -7.00 -1.44 -6.39
CA ARG A 379 -6.26 -2.34 -7.29
C ARG A 379 -4.81 -2.52 -6.85
N SER A 380 -4.19 -3.50 -7.50
CA SER A 380 -2.74 -3.65 -7.58
C SER A 380 -2.29 -3.52 -9.02
N GLN A 381 -1.11 -2.97 -9.26
CA GLN A 381 -0.53 -2.83 -10.60
C GLN A 381 0.86 -3.45 -10.63
N MET A 382 1.22 -4.03 -11.79
CA MET A 382 2.56 -4.52 -12.12
C MET A 382 3.17 -3.65 -13.22
N PHE A 383 4.46 -3.38 -13.09
CA PHE A 383 5.23 -2.63 -14.07
C PHE A 383 6.50 -3.41 -14.41
N ARG A 384 6.82 -3.50 -15.69
CA ARG A 384 8.08 -4.09 -16.16
C ARG A 384 9.08 -3.01 -16.51
N PRO A 385 10.38 -3.19 -16.18
CA PRO A 385 11.42 -2.29 -16.67
C PRO A 385 11.47 -2.33 -18.19
N ASN A 386 11.57 -1.16 -18.83
CA ASN A 386 11.76 -1.09 -20.28
C ASN A 386 13.14 -1.66 -20.66
N PRO A 387 13.28 -2.31 -21.82
CA PRO A 387 14.59 -2.71 -22.33
C PRO A 387 15.52 -1.50 -22.44
N GLY A 388 16.71 -1.60 -21.83
CA GLY A 388 17.68 -0.52 -21.79
C GLY A 388 17.34 0.62 -20.81
N ALA A 389 16.41 0.42 -19.90
CA ALA A 389 16.14 1.37 -18.81
C ALA A 389 17.39 1.64 -17.97
N ASP A 390 17.56 2.87 -17.51
CA ASP A 390 18.66 3.22 -16.59
C ASP A 390 18.39 2.62 -15.19
N PRO A 391 19.19 1.66 -14.72
CA PRO A 391 18.98 1.06 -13.39
C PRO A 391 18.94 2.10 -12.26
N ALA A 392 19.64 3.23 -12.38
CA ALA A 392 19.60 4.28 -11.37
C ALA A 392 18.22 4.95 -11.20
N ARG A 393 17.35 4.78 -12.20
CA ARG A 393 15.99 5.32 -12.22
C ARG A 393 14.93 4.28 -11.82
N LEU A 394 15.33 3.02 -11.68
CA LEU A 394 14.43 1.93 -11.30
C LEU A 394 14.39 1.75 -9.77
N VAL A 395 13.31 1.14 -9.30
CA VAL A 395 13.19 0.68 -7.91
C VAL A 395 13.97 -0.61 -7.78
N HIS A 396 14.96 -0.63 -6.89
CA HIS A 396 15.71 -1.83 -6.57
C HIS A 396 15.00 -2.64 -5.47
N ARG A 397 15.40 -3.89 -5.33
CA ARG A 397 14.87 -4.76 -4.26
C ARG A 397 15.29 -4.25 -2.89
N ARG A 398 14.49 -4.58 -1.90
CA ARG A 398 14.70 -4.26 -0.49
C ARG A 398 16.02 -4.82 0.04
N VAL A 399 16.63 -4.13 0.99
CA VAL A 399 17.78 -4.63 1.75
C VAL A 399 17.49 -6.02 2.33
N GLY A 400 18.46 -6.91 2.20
CA GLY A 400 18.37 -8.31 2.61
C GLY A 400 17.88 -9.29 1.53
N GLN A 401 17.29 -8.81 0.46
CA GLN A 401 16.92 -9.65 -0.69
C GLN A 401 18.09 -9.79 -1.69
N THR A 402 17.99 -10.75 -2.61
CA THR A 402 18.92 -10.85 -3.74
C THR A 402 18.71 -9.69 -4.72
N PRO A 403 19.75 -9.15 -5.39
CA PRO A 403 19.59 -8.09 -6.38
C PRO A 403 18.66 -8.49 -7.53
N ALA A 404 17.93 -7.52 -8.07
CA ALA A 404 17.12 -7.73 -9.29
C ALA A 404 18.01 -7.84 -10.53
N ARG A 405 17.51 -8.58 -11.53
CA ARG A 405 18.10 -8.69 -12.87
C ARG A 405 17.33 -7.79 -13.83
N PHE A 406 17.78 -6.59 -13.99
CA PHE A 406 17.15 -5.67 -14.94
C PHE A 406 17.45 -6.07 -16.39
N PRO A 407 16.48 -5.91 -17.34
CA PRO A 407 16.71 -6.20 -18.73
C PRO A 407 17.78 -5.27 -19.33
N GLN A 408 18.65 -5.85 -20.17
CA GLN A 408 19.71 -5.15 -20.89
C GLN A 408 19.18 -4.37 -22.10
#